data_c7e89e722bc86eba4d80829e414bd31a
#
_entry.id   c7e89e722bc86eba4d80829e414bd31a
#
_cell.length_a   1.000
_cell.length_b   1.000
_cell.length_c   1.000
_cell.angle_alpha   90.00
_cell.angle_beta   90.00
_cell.angle_gamma   90.00
#
_symmetry.space_group_name_H-M   'P 1'
#
loop_
_entity.id
_entity.type
_entity.pdbx_description
1 polymer ?
#
loop_
_entity_poly.entity_id
_entity_poly.type
_entity_poly.pdbx_seq_one_letter_code
_entity_poly.pdbx_strand_id
1 'polypeptide(L)' 'MTTKTLKELRDTTPFRPFDIHLADGQVLPVVTLDHLFFMPGTSEFMLVLPDGGFRIVDTHQVVSAGRNGTKSKPAKA' A
#
# COMPACT_ATOMS: atom_id res chain seq x y z
N MET A 1 4.18 -9.68 -3.32
CA MET A 1 2.88 -9.73 -2.64
C MET A 1 1.78 -9.82 -3.67
N THR A 2 0.67 -10.43 -3.35
CA THR A 2 -0.39 -10.61 -4.33
C THR A 2 -1.38 -9.45 -4.31
N THR A 3 -2.03 -9.25 -5.46
CA THR A 3 -3.10 -8.28 -5.58
C THR A 3 -4.20 -8.55 -4.56
N LYS A 4 -4.52 -9.83 -4.34
CA LYS A 4 -5.56 -10.22 -3.40
C LYS A 4 -5.28 -9.71 -1.99
N THR A 5 -4.05 -9.86 -1.52
CA THR A 5 -3.69 -9.41 -0.17
C THR A 5 -3.82 -7.90 -0.04
N LEU A 6 -3.36 -7.16 -1.06
CA LEU A 6 -3.49 -5.70 -1.03
C LEU A 6 -4.94 -5.25 -1.08
N LYS A 7 -5.77 -5.94 -1.87
CA LYS A 7 -7.21 -5.65 -1.90
C LYS A 7 -7.86 -5.90 -0.56
N GLU A 8 -7.47 -6.95 0.12
CA GLU A 8 -8.03 -7.26 1.44
C GLU A 8 -7.72 -6.15 2.44
N LEU A 9 -6.50 -5.62 2.40
CA LEU A 9 -6.14 -4.50 3.26
C LEU A 9 -6.95 -3.25 2.93
N ARG A 10 -7.11 -2.97 1.61
CA ARG A 10 -7.89 -1.82 1.19
C ARG A 10 -9.36 -1.94 1.58
N ASP A 11 -9.92 -3.15 1.49
CA ASP A 11 -11.34 -3.37 1.66
C ASP A 11 -11.75 -3.66 3.11
N THR A 12 -10.79 -3.63 4.03
CA THR A 12 -11.08 -3.78 5.46
C THR A 12 -12.03 -2.66 5.92
N THR A 13 -13.08 -3.04 6.64
CA THR A 13 -14.10 -2.08 7.10
C THR A 13 -14.07 -2.00 8.62
N PRO A 14 -13.93 -0.79 9.21
CA PRO A 14 -13.66 0.46 8.52
C PRO A 14 -12.26 0.48 7.95
N PHE A 15 -12.04 1.30 6.90
CA PHE A 15 -10.72 1.42 6.31
C PHE A 15 -9.74 2.00 7.32
N ARG A 16 -8.54 1.44 7.34
CA ARG A 16 -7.46 1.93 8.20
C ARG A 16 -6.22 2.12 7.33
N PRO A 17 -5.57 3.28 7.42
CA PRO A 17 -4.37 3.52 6.64
C PRO A 17 -3.30 2.45 6.86
N PHE A 18 -2.57 2.15 5.80
CA PHE A 18 -1.47 1.18 5.89
C PHE A 18 -0.36 1.61 4.94
N ASP A 19 0.79 0.96 5.08
CA ASP A 19 1.97 1.25 4.26
C ASP A 19 2.29 0.07 3.36
N ILE A 20 2.77 0.39 2.16
CA ILE A 20 3.26 -0.61 1.21
C ILE A 20 4.78 -0.44 1.13
N HIS A 21 5.51 -1.51 1.42
CA HIS A 21 6.97 -1.50 1.41
C HIS A 21 7.47 -2.16 0.14
N LEU A 22 8.30 -1.44 -0.61
CA LEU A 22 8.83 -1.91 -1.87
C LEU A 22 10.22 -2.50 -1.70
N ALA A 23 10.61 -3.32 -2.68
CA ALA A 23 11.89 -4.01 -2.64
C ALA A 23 13.08 -3.05 -2.62
N ASP A 24 12.91 -1.84 -3.16
CA ASP A 24 13.98 -0.84 -3.19
C ASP A 24 14.04 0.00 -1.92
N GLY A 25 13.24 -0.32 -0.91
CA GLY A 25 13.24 0.40 0.35
C GLY A 25 12.22 1.52 0.44
N GLN A 26 11.54 1.86 -0.64
CA GLN A 26 10.52 2.89 -0.59
C GLN A 26 9.32 2.42 0.21
N VAL A 27 8.69 3.35 0.92
CA VAL A 27 7.46 3.10 1.67
C VAL A 27 6.39 4.01 1.12
N LEU A 28 5.30 3.43 0.65
CA LEU A 28 4.20 4.18 0.04
C LEU A 28 2.99 4.14 0.96
N PRO A 29 2.54 5.29 1.48
CA PRO A 29 1.39 5.30 2.39
C PRO A 29 0.08 5.25 1.61
N VAL A 30 -0.85 4.43 2.09
CA VAL A 30 -2.22 4.38 1.58
C VAL A 30 -3.09 5.04 2.64
N VAL A 31 -3.48 6.28 2.42
CA VAL A 31 -4.17 7.07 3.44
C VAL A 31 -5.68 6.97 3.35
N THR A 32 -6.21 6.64 2.18
CA THR A 32 -7.63 6.35 2.02
C THR A 32 -7.80 5.22 1.01
N LEU A 33 -8.92 4.53 1.07
CA LEU A 33 -9.18 3.43 0.13
C LEU A 33 -9.31 3.93 -1.31
N ASP A 34 -9.68 5.19 -1.50
CA ASP A 34 -9.87 5.75 -2.83
C ASP A 34 -8.56 6.07 -3.53
N HIS A 35 -7.43 5.97 -2.84
CA HIS A 35 -6.13 6.25 -3.43
C HIS A 35 -5.48 5.03 -4.07
N LEU A 36 -6.04 3.83 -3.88
CA LEU A 36 -5.41 2.59 -4.35
C LEU A 36 -6.32 1.94 -5.40
N PHE A 37 -5.80 1.80 -6.62
CA PHE A 37 -6.55 1.28 -7.75
C PHE A 37 -5.82 0.09 -8.34
N PHE A 38 -6.53 -1.02 -8.54
CA PHE A 38 -5.96 -2.21 -9.17
C PHE A 38 -6.39 -2.27 -10.62
N MET A 39 -5.44 -2.57 -11.50
CA MET A 39 -5.70 -2.62 -12.94
C MET A 39 -6.12 -4.03 -13.33
N PRO A 40 -7.33 -4.21 -13.85
CA PRO A 40 -7.82 -5.55 -14.20
C PRO A 40 -6.89 -6.24 -15.21
N GLY A 41 -6.66 -7.53 -14.98
CA GLY A 41 -5.86 -8.33 -15.89
C GLY A 41 -4.36 -8.12 -15.79
N THR A 42 -3.90 -7.35 -14.79
CA THR A 42 -2.47 -7.11 -14.61
C THR A 42 -2.09 -7.32 -13.17
N SER A 43 -0.77 -7.35 -12.90
CA SER A 43 -0.25 -7.38 -11.54
C SER A 43 0.08 -5.98 -11.03
N GLU A 44 -0.34 -4.94 -11.74
CA GLU A 44 0.00 -3.57 -11.40
C GLU A 44 -1.13 -2.86 -10.66
N PHE A 45 -0.75 -1.90 -9.84
CA PHE A 45 -1.71 -1.02 -9.19
C PHE A 45 -1.22 0.41 -9.26
N MET A 46 -2.17 1.34 -9.16
CA MET A 46 -1.85 2.76 -9.10
C MET A 46 -2.16 3.27 -7.71
N LEU A 47 -1.24 4.03 -7.15
CA LEU A 47 -1.42 4.64 -5.84
C LEU A 47 -1.31 6.15 -5.97
N VAL A 48 -2.33 6.86 -5.51
CA VAL A 48 -2.29 8.31 -5.42
C VAL A 48 -1.62 8.67 -4.10
N LEU A 49 -0.60 9.52 -4.18
CA LEU A 49 0.17 9.91 -3.01
C LEU A 49 -0.44 11.13 -2.34
N PRO A 50 -0.20 11.30 -1.02
CA PRO A 50 -0.80 12.43 -0.29
C PRO A 50 -0.41 13.80 -0.84
N ASP A 51 0.74 13.90 -1.51
CA ASP A 51 1.21 15.17 -2.07
C ASP A 51 0.59 15.48 -3.44
N GLY A 52 -0.30 14.62 -3.94
CA GLY A 52 -0.94 14.81 -5.23
C GLY A 52 -0.29 14.07 -6.37
N GLY A 53 0.85 13.42 -6.14
CA GLY A 53 1.49 12.59 -7.14
C GLY A 53 0.85 11.21 -7.20
N PHE A 54 1.35 10.36 -8.09
CA PHE A 54 0.89 8.99 -8.16
C PHE A 54 2.03 8.07 -8.58
N ARG A 55 1.84 6.78 -8.32
CA ARG A 55 2.79 5.74 -8.72
C ARG A 55 2.04 4.57 -9.31
N ILE A 56 2.63 3.97 -10.34
CA ILE A 56 2.15 2.69 -10.87
C ILE A 56 3.21 1.66 -10.50
N VAL A 57 2.81 0.63 -9.78
CA VAL A 57 3.73 -0.32 -9.17
C VAL A 57 3.27 -1.74 -9.49
N ASP A 58 4.23 -2.61 -9.82
CA ASP A 58 3.96 -4.04 -9.98
C ASP A 58 3.96 -4.69 -8.60
N THR A 59 2.96 -5.52 -8.31
CA THR A 59 2.85 -6.18 -7.03
C THR A 59 4.06 -7.05 -6.71
N HIS A 60 4.82 -7.49 -7.73
CA HIS A 60 6.04 -8.25 -7.50
C HIS A 60 7.13 -7.42 -6.81
N GLN A 61 7.02 -6.10 -6.84
CA GLN A 61 7.97 -5.21 -6.17
C GLN A 61 7.58 -4.96 -4.71
N VAL A 62 6.43 -5.45 -4.26
CA VAL A 62 5.97 -5.25 -2.89
C VAL A 62 6.47 -6.39 -2.02
N VAL A 63 7.27 -6.06 -1.02
CA VAL A 63 7.80 -7.08 -0.11
C VAL A 63 6.93 -7.23 1.13
N SER A 64 6.19 -6.19 1.52
CA SER A 64 5.26 -6.29 2.64
C SER A 64 4.28 -5.13 2.58
N ALA A 65 3.16 -5.29 3.26
CA ALA A 65 2.19 -4.23 3.42
C ALA A 65 1.48 -4.44 4.76
N GLY A 66 1.19 -3.35 5.46
CA GLY A 66 0.52 -3.49 6.72
C GLY A 66 0.61 -2.22 7.54
N ARG A 67 0.16 -2.32 8.77
CA ARG A 67 0.19 -1.22 9.73
C ARG A 67 1.14 -1.56 10.83
N ASN A 68 1.89 -0.57 11.27
CA ASN A 68 2.60 -0.72 12.52
C ASN A 68 1.57 -0.74 13.64
N GLY A 69 1.93 -1.31 14.71
CA GLY A 69 1.07 -1.30 15.88
C GLY A 69 0.89 0.11 16.38
N THR A 70 0.36 0.24 17.52
CA THR A 70 -0.01 1.52 18.06
C THR A 70 1.09 2.52 18.05
N LYS A 71 2.09 2.41 17.68
CA LYS A 71 2.91 3.49 17.59
C LYS A 71 4.20 3.31 17.25
N SER A 72 4.22 3.11 17.01
CA SER A 72 5.12 2.90 16.70
C SER A 72 6.09 3.44 16.52
N LYS A 73 6.57 3.26 16.60
CA LYS A 73 7.29 3.63 16.39
C LYS A 73 8.10 3.39 15.88
N PRO A 74 8.75 3.76 15.57
CA PRO A 74 9.40 3.56 14.90
C PRO A 74 10.39 3.22 15.02
N ALA A 75 10.68 2.83 14.93
CA ALA A 75 11.32 2.58 14.85
C ALA A 75 12.11 2.45 14.87
N LYS A 76 12.38 2.42 14.93
CA LYS A 76 12.96 2.26 14.90
C LYS A 76 13.32 2.01 14.88
N ALA A 77 13.37 2.06 14.94
CA ALA A 77 13.51 1.89 14.87
C ALA A 77 13.73 1.70 14.84
#